data_52e0207bd370420d7d350e3e8e3dbfed
#
_entry.id   52e0207bd370420d7d350e3e8e3dbfed
#
_cell.length_a   1.000
_cell.length_b   1.000
_cell.length_c   1.000
_cell.angle_alpha   90.00
_cell.angle_beta   90.00
_cell.angle_gamma   90.00
#
_symmetry.space_group_name_H-M   'P 1'
#
loop_
_entity.id
_entity.type
_entity.pdbx_description
1 polymer ?
#
loop_
_entity_poly.entity_id
_entity_poly.type
_entity_poly.pdbx_seq_one_letter_code
_entity_poly.pdbx_strand_id
1 'polypeptide(L)'
;MSRRRAPLAVLSSVIVTAATLTASTAAHAATTTFTPTADTYVDNGATGTNYGTSGQLGTDNSPIKRSFLKFTVSGITGSVANAKLRIHTDDVSGAESPNGGTFRAMSNVSWTETAVTWANQPAVDGATLGSLGSVARNAWYEVDVSSYVTGNGTYSIGITSSSTDGADYDSRESGATAPQLVVTDGTTPPPGDPVWVGAGDIADSGSGDTATAALLDNIQGTVWTAGDNVYTNGTASEFANYYEPTWGRHKARTKPSPGNHDYNTSGATGYYNYFGALAGPSNRGYYSYDLGNWHIVSLNSNISMSAGSAQEQWLRQDLAASTKPCTAAYWHHPLFTSGANHAPSTATRPLYQALYDFNADVVVTGHNHQYERFAPQNPNGGLDNSRGIRSFVAGMGGAGAYGFGTIQPNSEARNTGTRGVLKLTLHNNSFDWQFVPEAGKTYTDSGTTNCH
;
A
#
# COMPACT_ATOMS: atom_id res chain seq x y z
N MET A 1 -69.78 58.22 -1.27
CA MET A 1 -68.26 58.36 -1.37
C MET A 1 -67.61 57.14 -0.76
N SER A 2 -67.30 56.18 -1.61
CA SER A 2 -66.69 54.93 -1.19
C SER A 2 -65.18 55.02 -1.34
N ARG A 3 -64.40 54.84 -0.26
CA ARG A 3 -62.99 54.79 -0.29
C ARG A 3 -62.55 53.28 -0.41
N ARG A 4 -62.03 52.90 -1.56
CA ARG A 4 -61.42 51.60 -1.78
C ARG A 4 -60.03 51.58 -1.10
N ARG A 5 -59.76 50.60 -0.24
CA ARG A 5 -58.41 50.26 0.31
C ARG A 5 -57.69 49.36 -0.65
N ALA A 6 -56.48 49.70 -1.02
CA ALA A 6 -55.59 48.87 -1.78
C ALA A 6 -54.92 47.77 -0.86
N PRO A 7 -54.64 46.57 -1.33
CA PRO A 7 -53.93 45.56 -0.54
C PRO A 7 -52.42 45.81 -0.50
N LEU A 8 -51.82 45.68 0.68
CA LEU A 8 -50.41 45.70 0.92
C LEU A 8 -49.79 44.39 0.38
N ALA A 9 -48.88 44.49 -0.57
CA ALA A 9 -48.07 43.35 -1.02
C ALA A 9 -46.93 43.14 -0.03
N VAL A 10 -46.88 41.94 0.60
CA VAL A 10 -45.76 41.48 1.41
C VAL A 10 -44.73 40.86 0.46
N LEU A 11 -43.55 41.55 0.32
CA LEU A 11 -42.39 40.97 -0.36
C LEU A 11 -41.70 40.02 0.61
N SER A 12 -41.79 38.72 0.37
CA SER A 12 -40.98 37.73 1.05
C SER A 12 -39.62 37.64 0.36
N SER A 13 -38.56 38.14 1.04
CA SER A 13 -37.18 37.99 0.60
C SER A 13 -36.75 36.54 0.84
N VAL A 14 -36.56 35.78 -0.24
CA VAL A 14 -35.88 34.48 -0.18
C VAL A 14 -34.40 34.73 -0.14
N ILE A 15 -33.77 34.50 1.02
CA ILE A 15 -32.31 34.46 1.16
C ILE A 15 -31.83 33.10 0.63
N VAL A 16 -31.26 33.09 -0.58
CA VAL A 16 -30.53 31.94 -1.13
C VAL A 16 -29.17 31.96 -0.53
N THR A 17 -28.95 31.14 0.48
CA THR A 17 -27.59 30.84 0.98
C THR A 17 -26.91 29.94 -0.04
N ALA A 18 -25.95 30.46 -0.80
CA ALA A 18 -25.07 29.68 -1.65
C ALA A 18 -24.13 28.85 -0.74
N ALA A 19 -24.38 27.57 -0.61
CA ALA A 19 -23.43 26.64 -0.04
C ALA A 19 -22.27 26.48 -1.04
N THR A 20 -21.12 27.00 -0.71
CA THR A 20 -19.88 26.72 -1.44
C THR A 20 -19.48 25.28 -1.14
N LEU A 21 -19.76 24.35 -2.08
CA LEU A 21 -19.13 23.04 -2.07
C LEU A 21 -17.64 23.25 -2.31
N THR A 22 -16.85 23.16 -1.25
CA THR A 22 -15.42 22.92 -1.38
C THR A 22 -15.25 21.45 -1.79
N ALA A 23 -15.03 21.19 -3.07
CA ALA A 23 -14.59 19.88 -3.53
C ALA A 23 -13.25 19.57 -2.83
N SER A 24 -13.24 18.63 -1.91
CA SER A 24 -12.01 18.07 -1.39
C SER A 24 -11.39 17.26 -2.53
N THR A 25 -10.30 17.76 -3.11
CA THR A 25 -9.50 17.00 -4.05
C THR A 25 -8.89 15.84 -3.28
N ALA A 26 -9.23 14.61 -3.67
CA ALA A 26 -8.54 13.42 -3.19
C ALA A 26 -7.03 13.62 -3.41
N ALA A 27 -6.24 13.48 -2.35
CA ALA A 27 -4.79 13.56 -2.46
C ALA A 27 -4.32 12.34 -3.25
N HIS A 28 -4.01 12.53 -4.52
CA HIS A 28 -3.30 11.53 -5.33
C HIS A 28 -1.86 11.46 -4.82
N ALA A 29 -1.27 10.25 -4.84
CA ALA A 29 0.17 10.09 -4.64
C ALA A 29 0.90 11.01 -5.62
N ALA A 30 1.48 12.09 -5.12
CA ALA A 30 2.18 13.04 -5.96
C ALA A 30 3.55 12.46 -6.30
N THR A 31 3.87 12.41 -7.58
CA THR A 31 5.22 12.06 -8.02
C THR A 31 5.95 13.36 -8.34
N THR A 32 7.05 13.59 -7.65
CA THR A 32 7.90 14.78 -7.82
C THR A 32 9.25 14.34 -8.34
N THR A 33 9.75 15.01 -9.36
CA THR A 33 11.07 14.78 -9.94
C THR A 33 12.03 15.86 -9.46
N PHE A 34 13.16 15.46 -8.90
CA PHE A 34 14.25 16.34 -8.48
C PHE A 34 15.44 16.14 -9.40
N THR A 35 16.07 17.23 -9.80
CA THR A 35 17.37 17.22 -10.50
C THR A 35 18.51 17.33 -9.50
N PRO A 36 19.74 16.87 -9.84
CA PRO A 36 20.87 17.01 -8.94
C PRO A 36 21.14 18.48 -8.60
N THR A 37 21.41 18.75 -7.33
CA THR A 37 21.89 20.06 -6.87
C THR A 37 23.39 20.21 -7.03
N ALA A 38 24.11 19.10 -7.20
CA ALA A 38 25.51 19.01 -7.55
C ALA A 38 25.80 17.61 -8.11
N ASP A 39 26.68 17.51 -9.08
CA ASP A 39 27.29 16.23 -9.46
C ASP A 39 28.71 16.44 -9.98
N THR A 40 29.48 15.38 -10.03
CA THR A 40 30.85 15.37 -10.54
C THR A 40 31.35 13.92 -10.65
N TYR A 41 32.44 13.72 -11.34
CA TYR A 41 33.22 12.50 -11.22
C TYR A 41 34.67 12.81 -10.84
N VAL A 42 35.43 11.80 -10.46
CA VAL A 42 36.86 11.86 -10.18
C VAL A 42 37.58 10.76 -10.93
N ASP A 43 38.82 11.01 -11.29
CA ASP A 43 39.66 10.12 -12.08
C ASP A 43 41.05 9.98 -11.38
N ASN A 44 41.49 8.74 -11.11
CA ASN A 44 42.80 8.48 -10.50
C ASN A 44 43.97 8.76 -11.46
N GLY A 45 43.73 8.84 -12.76
CA GLY A 45 44.68 9.27 -13.76
C GLY A 45 44.92 10.79 -13.80
N ALA A 46 44.02 11.57 -13.15
CA ALA A 46 44.03 13.02 -13.13
C ALA A 46 43.70 13.57 -11.74
N THR A 47 44.53 13.23 -10.73
CA THR A 47 44.21 13.36 -9.31
C THR A 47 43.91 14.77 -8.81
N GLY A 48 44.34 15.81 -9.47
CA GLY A 48 44.09 17.21 -9.13
C GLY A 48 43.01 17.88 -9.97
N THR A 49 42.45 17.17 -10.96
CA THR A 49 41.43 17.74 -11.85
C THR A 49 40.02 17.67 -11.22
N ASN A 50 39.27 18.75 -11.33
CA ASN A 50 37.87 18.82 -10.98
C ASN A 50 37.03 18.68 -12.25
N TYR A 51 35.99 17.87 -12.20
CA TYR A 51 35.06 17.60 -13.31
C TYR A 51 33.63 18.07 -13.06
N GLY A 52 33.41 18.97 -12.10
CA GLY A 52 32.09 19.43 -11.70
C GLY A 52 31.33 20.30 -12.72
N THR A 53 31.92 20.55 -13.88
CA THR A 53 31.26 21.22 -15.02
C THR A 53 31.27 20.37 -16.29
N SER A 54 31.60 19.09 -16.14
CA SER A 54 31.57 18.13 -17.24
C SER A 54 30.15 17.74 -17.61
N GLY A 55 29.84 17.64 -18.89
CA GLY A 55 28.57 17.07 -19.37
C GLY A 55 28.43 15.57 -19.09
N GLN A 56 29.45 14.92 -18.55
CA GLN A 56 29.51 13.48 -18.33
C GLN A 56 29.86 13.14 -16.88
N LEU A 57 29.41 11.97 -16.47
CA LEU A 57 29.74 11.29 -15.24
C LEU A 57 30.32 9.92 -15.56
N GLY A 58 31.63 9.76 -15.37
CA GLY A 58 32.33 8.51 -15.65
C GLY A 58 32.39 7.57 -14.45
N THR A 59 32.20 6.27 -14.68
CA THR A 59 32.46 5.22 -13.68
C THR A 59 33.24 4.08 -14.32
N ASP A 60 34.45 3.76 -13.79
CA ASP A 60 35.40 2.81 -14.37
C ASP A 60 36.30 2.24 -13.29
N ASN A 61 36.95 1.12 -13.54
CA ASN A 61 37.98 0.52 -12.69
C ASN A 61 39.42 0.61 -13.26
N SER A 62 39.58 1.10 -14.51
CA SER A 62 40.91 1.31 -15.11
C SER A 62 40.90 2.31 -16.30
N PRO A 63 41.25 3.60 -16.08
CA PRO A 63 41.53 4.27 -14.79
C PRO A 63 40.35 4.27 -13.86
N ILE A 64 40.60 4.29 -12.55
CA ILE A 64 39.49 4.30 -11.60
C ILE A 64 38.79 5.64 -11.67
N LYS A 65 37.49 5.62 -12.09
CA LYS A 65 36.57 6.75 -12.04
C LYS A 65 35.44 6.45 -11.09
N ARG A 66 34.98 7.48 -10.39
CA ARG A 66 33.80 7.42 -9.49
C ARG A 66 32.96 8.65 -9.69
N SER A 67 31.66 8.45 -9.80
CA SER A 67 30.72 9.57 -9.95
C SER A 67 29.95 9.81 -8.64
N PHE A 68 29.58 11.05 -8.43
CA PHE A 68 28.86 11.53 -7.24
C PHE A 68 27.66 12.36 -7.68
N LEU A 69 26.51 12.09 -7.11
CA LEU A 69 25.27 12.79 -7.32
C LEU A 69 24.74 13.31 -5.97
N LYS A 70 24.25 14.52 -5.94
CA LYS A 70 23.61 15.10 -4.76
C LYS A 70 22.25 15.66 -5.13
N PHE A 71 21.22 15.28 -4.36
CA PHE A 71 19.85 15.76 -4.52
C PHE A 71 19.36 16.42 -3.24
N THR A 72 18.54 17.46 -3.37
CA THR A 72 17.77 18.00 -2.25
C THR A 72 16.30 17.76 -2.51
N VAL A 73 15.71 16.90 -1.69
CA VAL A 73 14.28 16.56 -1.71
C VAL A 73 13.55 17.51 -0.78
N SER A 74 12.49 18.14 -1.24
CA SER A 74 11.65 19.05 -0.47
C SER A 74 10.21 19.01 -0.95
N GLY A 75 9.27 19.42 -0.07
CA GLY A 75 7.85 19.45 -0.41
C GLY A 75 7.15 18.09 -0.33
N ILE A 76 7.85 17.04 0.12
CA ILE A 76 7.23 15.76 0.46
C ILE A 76 6.46 15.95 1.76
N THR A 77 5.16 15.71 1.74
CA THR A 77 4.26 15.95 2.88
C THR A 77 3.97 14.69 3.68
N GLY A 78 4.22 13.51 3.08
CA GLY A 78 4.03 12.20 3.66
C GLY A 78 5.31 11.37 3.78
N SER A 79 5.14 10.07 4.02
CA SER A 79 6.23 9.12 3.85
C SER A 79 6.52 8.94 2.36
N VAL A 80 7.76 8.66 2.01
CA VAL A 80 8.09 8.26 0.64
C VAL A 80 7.57 6.84 0.37
N ALA A 81 6.69 6.69 -0.61
CA ALA A 81 6.19 5.39 -1.04
C ALA A 81 7.17 4.68 -1.97
N ASN A 82 7.83 5.45 -2.83
CA ASN A 82 8.85 4.96 -3.76
C ASN A 82 9.81 6.09 -4.13
N ALA A 83 11.09 5.76 -4.28
CA ALA A 83 12.08 6.67 -4.81
C ALA A 83 12.97 5.93 -5.81
N LYS A 84 13.11 6.49 -7.01
CA LYS A 84 13.93 5.93 -8.08
C LYS A 84 14.94 6.95 -8.57
N LEU A 85 16.20 6.59 -8.60
CA LEU A 85 17.20 7.31 -9.36
C LEU A 85 17.10 6.87 -10.83
N ARG A 86 16.82 7.81 -11.71
CA ARG A 86 16.88 7.62 -13.18
C ARG A 86 18.17 8.24 -13.68
N ILE A 87 18.92 7.50 -14.45
CA ILE A 87 20.18 7.93 -15.03
C ILE A 87 20.23 7.54 -16.51
N HIS A 88 20.76 8.42 -17.33
CA HIS A 88 20.87 8.22 -18.78
C HIS A 88 22.33 7.99 -19.17
N THR A 89 22.60 6.93 -19.93
CA THR A 89 23.92 6.74 -20.54
C THR A 89 24.13 7.71 -21.70
N ASP A 90 25.29 8.33 -21.73
CA ASP A 90 25.64 9.31 -22.75
C ASP A 90 25.56 8.73 -24.19
N ASP A 91 25.38 9.59 -25.18
CA ASP A 91 25.33 9.22 -26.61
C ASP A 91 26.74 9.26 -27.28
N VAL A 92 27.80 9.25 -26.49
CA VAL A 92 29.17 9.14 -27.05
C VAL A 92 29.56 7.68 -27.25
N SER A 93 30.45 7.43 -28.19
CA SER A 93 30.99 6.08 -28.42
C SER A 93 31.81 5.62 -27.18
N GLY A 94 31.50 4.46 -26.66
CA GLY A 94 32.15 3.91 -25.46
C GLY A 94 31.46 4.27 -24.16
N ALA A 95 30.27 4.90 -24.19
CA ALA A 95 29.45 5.12 -23.00
C ALA A 95 28.73 3.85 -22.52
N GLU A 96 28.53 2.88 -23.42
CA GLU A 96 28.03 1.54 -23.09
C GLU A 96 29.03 0.73 -22.28
N SER A 97 28.57 -0.15 -21.38
CA SER A 97 29.41 -1.01 -20.56
C SER A 97 28.72 -2.33 -20.23
N PRO A 98 29.45 -3.44 -20.06
CA PRO A 98 28.88 -4.68 -19.50
C PRO A 98 28.52 -4.56 -18.01
N ASN A 99 28.95 -3.44 -17.35
CA ASN A 99 28.68 -3.16 -15.93
C ASN A 99 28.45 -1.67 -15.73
N GLY A 100 27.19 -1.26 -15.64
CA GLY A 100 26.78 0.13 -15.39
C GLY A 100 27.08 0.66 -13.99
N GLY A 101 27.69 -0.17 -13.12
CA GLY A 101 28.18 0.26 -11.81
C GLY A 101 27.25 -0.08 -10.64
N THR A 102 27.80 0.15 -9.45
CA THR A 102 27.14 -0.03 -8.16
C THR A 102 26.86 1.32 -7.54
N PHE A 103 25.60 1.55 -7.20
CA PHE A 103 25.07 2.78 -6.59
C PHE A 103 25.04 2.60 -5.08
N ARG A 104 25.63 3.53 -4.35
CA ARG A 104 25.75 3.47 -2.89
C ARG A 104 25.36 4.77 -2.24
N ALA A 105 24.72 4.68 -1.08
CA ALA A 105 24.50 5.84 -0.22
C ALA A 105 25.84 6.44 0.23
N MET A 106 25.83 7.73 0.53
CA MET A 106 26.99 8.41 1.09
C MET A 106 26.58 9.20 2.32
N SER A 107 27.39 9.11 3.39
CA SER A 107 27.15 9.88 4.62
C SER A 107 27.46 11.37 4.45
N ASN A 108 28.41 11.72 3.60
CA ASN A 108 28.81 13.10 3.35
C ASN A 108 27.90 13.75 2.29
N VAL A 109 27.13 14.73 2.71
CA VAL A 109 26.26 15.57 1.87
C VAL A 109 26.77 17.02 1.72
N SER A 110 27.93 17.35 2.31
CA SER A 110 28.45 18.72 2.38
C SER A 110 29.47 19.06 1.29
N TRP A 111 29.86 18.08 0.43
CA TRP A 111 30.81 18.31 -0.64
C TRP A 111 30.26 19.35 -1.67
N THR A 112 31.16 20.03 -2.34
CA THR A 112 30.82 21.00 -3.39
C THR A 112 31.37 20.55 -4.72
N GLU A 113 30.55 20.66 -5.74
CA GLU A 113 30.79 20.19 -7.12
C GLU A 113 32.14 20.66 -7.68
N THR A 114 32.42 21.96 -7.53
CA THR A 114 33.62 22.61 -8.09
C THR A 114 34.89 22.41 -7.24
N ALA A 115 34.82 21.72 -6.09
CA ALA A 115 35.96 21.49 -5.20
C ALA A 115 36.43 20.04 -5.15
N VAL A 116 35.60 19.08 -5.61
CA VAL A 116 35.93 17.65 -5.54
C VAL A 116 36.91 17.27 -6.63
N THR A 117 38.01 16.61 -6.20
CA THR A 117 39.01 16.00 -7.06
C THR A 117 39.28 14.59 -6.57
N TRP A 118 40.08 13.78 -7.25
CA TRP A 118 40.44 12.48 -6.76
C TRP A 118 41.14 12.53 -5.39
N ALA A 119 41.95 13.55 -5.14
CA ALA A 119 42.74 13.68 -3.91
C ALA A 119 41.86 13.99 -2.68
N ASN A 120 40.73 14.62 -2.84
CA ASN A 120 39.83 15.06 -1.73
C ASN A 120 38.40 14.55 -1.83
N GLN A 121 38.15 13.53 -2.65
CA GLN A 121 36.83 12.99 -2.88
C GLN A 121 36.13 12.54 -1.58
N PRO A 122 34.81 12.70 -1.46
CA PRO A 122 34.07 12.15 -0.34
C PRO A 122 34.07 10.62 -0.40
N ALA A 123 34.02 9.98 0.78
CA ALA A 123 33.94 8.53 0.86
C ALA A 123 32.60 8.01 0.34
N VAL A 124 32.64 6.90 -0.40
CA VAL A 124 31.45 6.11 -0.76
C VAL A 124 31.28 5.02 0.30
N ASP A 125 30.76 5.40 1.47
CA ASP A 125 30.83 4.67 2.73
C ASP A 125 29.53 3.98 3.14
N GLY A 126 28.40 4.32 2.48
CA GLY A 126 27.09 3.79 2.86
C GLY A 126 26.71 2.47 2.21
N ALA A 127 25.48 2.04 2.47
CA ALA A 127 24.95 0.80 1.93
C ALA A 127 24.82 0.80 0.40
N THR A 128 24.90 -0.35 -0.21
CA THR A 128 24.54 -0.53 -1.62
C THR A 128 23.04 -0.37 -1.78
N LEU A 129 22.64 0.51 -2.71
CA LEU A 129 21.26 0.78 -3.07
C LEU A 129 20.79 -0.10 -4.24
N GLY A 130 21.68 -0.32 -5.21
CA GLY A 130 21.46 -1.17 -6.35
C GLY A 130 22.68 -1.23 -7.26
N SER A 131 22.58 -2.06 -8.30
CA SER A 131 23.63 -2.18 -9.33
C SER A 131 22.96 -2.32 -10.70
N LEU A 132 23.56 -1.71 -11.71
CA LEU A 132 23.20 -1.93 -13.10
C LEU A 132 24.16 -2.95 -13.71
N GLY A 133 23.61 -3.94 -14.39
CA GLY A 133 24.38 -4.85 -15.23
C GLY A 133 24.84 -4.16 -16.50
N SER A 134 24.71 -4.83 -17.64
CA SER A 134 25.05 -4.24 -18.94
C SER A 134 24.16 -3.03 -19.24
N VAL A 135 24.79 -1.94 -19.65
CA VAL A 135 24.12 -0.70 -20.10
C VAL A 135 24.46 -0.43 -21.55
N ALA A 136 23.46 -0.04 -22.32
CA ALA A 136 23.61 0.39 -23.71
C ALA A 136 23.78 1.91 -23.77
N ARG A 137 24.40 2.41 -24.83
CA ARG A 137 24.53 3.83 -25.13
C ARG A 137 23.18 4.49 -25.34
N ASN A 138 23.03 5.75 -24.97
CA ASN A 138 21.83 6.58 -25.18
C ASN A 138 20.55 5.92 -24.64
N ALA A 139 20.55 5.47 -23.39
CA ALA A 139 19.45 4.75 -22.77
C ALA A 139 19.23 5.15 -21.32
N TRP A 140 17.97 5.16 -20.89
CA TRP A 140 17.59 5.39 -19.49
C TRP A 140 17.62 4.11 -18.66
N TYR A 141 18.13 4.24 -17.44
CA TYR A 141 18.15 3.19 -16.42
C TYR A 141 17.57 3.71 -15.12
N GLU A 142 17.02 2.79 -14.31
CA GLU A 142 16.44 3.11 -13.00
C GLU A 142 17.06 2.25 -11.92
N VAL A 143 17.37 2.88 -10.78
CA VAL A 143 17.84 2.22 -9.57
C VAL A 143 16.85 2.57 -8.45
N ASP A 144 16.31 1.56 -7.76
CA ASP A 144 15.46 1.78 -6.59
C ASP A 144 16.32 2.27 -5.41
N VAL A 145 15.99 3.46 -4.92
CA VAL A 145 16.66 4.11 -3.79
C VAL A 145 15.70 4.40 -2.62
N SER A 146 14.54 3.74 -2.61
CA SER A 146 13.48 3.94 -1.60
C SER A 146 13.96 3.65 -0.17
N SER A 147 14.90 2.72 0.01
CA SER A 147 15.48 2.42 1.31
C SER A 147 16.36 3.54 1.87
N TYR A 148 16.81 4.47 1.03
CA TYR A 148 17.69 5.58 1.40
C TYR A 148 16.95 6.92 1.41
N VAL A 149 16.11 7.17 0.40
CA VAL A 149 15.36 8.43 0.27
C VAL A 149 14.00 8.25 0.96
N THR A 150 13.92 8.65 2.21
CA THR A 150 12.76 8.39 3.07
C THR A 150 11.89 9.63 3.38
N GLY A 151 12.27 10.79 2.87
CA GLY A 151 11.55 12.06 3.11
C GLY A 151 12.29 13.28 2.59
N ASN A 152 11.94 14.46 3.12
CA ASN A 152 12.67 15.70 2.83
C ASN A 152 14.09 15.62 3.39
N GLY A 153 15.08 16.08 2.62
CA GLY A 153 16.47 16.05 3.02
C GLY A 153 17.43 16.17 1.85
N THR A 154 18.72 16.16 2.16
CA THR A 154 19.79 16.11 1.16
C THR A 154 20.40 14.71 1.13
N TYR A 155 20.51 14.14 -0.04
CA TYR A 155 20.98 12.78 -0.28
C TYR A 155 22.15 12.79 -1.26
N SER A 156 23.21 12.05 -0.93
CA SER A 156 24.36 11.87 -1.83
C SER A 156 24.47 10.41 -2.23
N ILE A 157 24.68 10.15 -3.52
CA ILE A 157 24.83 8.81 -4.09
C ILE A 157 26.17 8.75 -4.84
N GLY A 158 26.97 7.76 -4.51
CA GLY A 158 28.21 7.46 -5.22
C GLY A 158 28.03 6.29 -6.18
N ILE A 159 28.65 6.37 -7.36
CA ILE A 159 28.66 5.30 -8.36
C ILE A 159 30.07 4.82 -8.52
N THR A 160 30.28 3.50 -8.39
CA THR A 160 31.57 2.83 -8.56
C THR A 160 31.42 1.67 -9.53
N SER A 161 32.48 1.33 -10.26
CA SER A 161 32.49 0.16 -11.14
C SER A 161 33.61 -0.81 -10.75
N SER A 162 33.39 -2.09 -11.02
CA SER A 162 34.43 -3.14 -11.00
C SER A 162 34.86 -3.53 -12.42
N SER A 163 34.27 -2.97 -13.45
CA SER A 163 34.64 -3.20 -14.84
C SER A 163 35.76 -2.27 -15.27
N THR A 164 36.65 -2.74 -16.13
CA THR A 164 37.66 -1.95 -16.82
C THR A 164 37.17 -1.42 -18.16
N ASP A 165 35.94 -1.71 -18.49
CA ASP A 165 35.17 -1.10 -19.57
C ASP A 165 34.06 -0.30 -18.87
N GLY A 166 34.33 0.99 -18.63
CA GLY A 166 33.51 1.87 -17.81
C GLY A 166 32.22 2.28 -18.49
N ALA A 167 31.31 2.85 -17.70
CA ALA A 167 30.08 3.48 -18.21
C ALA A 167 30.17 4.99 -18.05
N ASP A 168 29.75 5.72 -19.08
CA ASP A 168 29.60 7.17 -19.02
C ASP A 168 28.10 7.53 -19.02
N TYR A 169 27.73 8.37 -18.06
CA TYR A 169 26.36 8.87 -17.90
C TYR A 169 26.31 10.37 -18.15
N ASP A 170 25.16 10.86 -18.56
CA ASP A 170 24.87 12.28 -18.61
C ASP A 170 24.93 12.91 -17.21
N SER A 171 25.49 14.12 -17.12
CA SER A 171 25.50 14.92 -15.91
C SER A 171 24.29 15.87 -15.83
N ARG A 172 24.19 16.63 -14.76
CA ARG A 172 23.15 17.67 -14.62
C ARG A 172 23.21 18.76 -15.70
N GLU A 173 24.35 18.93 -16.37
CA GLU A 173 24.57 19.87 -17.47
C GLU A 173 23.91 19.41 -18.77
N SER A 174 23.51 18.15 -18.88
CA SER A 174 22.96 17.54 -20.11
C SER A 174 21.45 17.85 -20.33
N GLY A 175 20.87 18.73 -19.52
CA GLY A 175 19.50 19.23 -19.75
C GLY A 175 18.42 18.15 -19.65
N ALA A 176 17.87 17.73 -20.81
CA ALA A 176 16.74 16.78 -20.83
C ALA A 176 17.13 15.35 -20.39
N THR A 177 18.38 14.99 -20.49
CA THR A 177 18.92 13.67 -20.13
C THR A 177 19.64 13.66 -18.78
N ALA A 178 19.67 14.82 -18.08
CA ALA A 178 20.22 14.94 -16.73
C ALA A 178 19.62 13.92 -15.78
N PRO A 179 20.39 13.41 -14.79
CA PRO A 179 19.91 12.49 -13.77
C PRO A 179 18.67 13.01 -13.04
N GLN A 180 17.77 12.13 -12.68
CA GLN A 180 16.50 12.46 -12.03
C GLN A 180 16.29 11.58 -10.80
N LEU A 181 15.96 12.21 -9.69
CA LEU A 181 15.44 11.48 -8.54
C LEU A 181 13.91 11.63 -8.53
N VAL A 182 13.22 10.56 -8.90
CA VAL A 182 11.77 10.50 -8.96
C VAL A 182 11.25 9.96 -7.63
N VAL A 183 10.61 10.81 -6.86
CA VAL A 183 10.05 10.46 -5.53
C VAL A 183 8.54 10.47 -5.62
N THR A 184 7.94 9.35 -5.30
CA THR A 184 6.49 9.26 -5.15
C THR A 184 6.16 9.44 -3.68
N ASP A 185 5.43 10.51 -3.38
CA ASP A 185 4.89 10.76 -2.05
C ASP A 185 3.91 9.66 -1.68
N GLY A 186 4.16 8.97 -0.59
CA GLY A 186 3.15 8.11 -0.01
C GLY A 186 2.03 9.01 0.50
N THR A 187 0.82 8.80 0.03
CA THR A 187 -0.33 9.48 0.60
C THR A 187 -0.31 9.26 2.11
N THR A 188 0.16 10.23 2.87
CA THR A 188 -0.18 10.27 4.29
C THR A 188 -1.65 10.62 4.34
N PRO A 189 -2.46 9.83 5.03
CA PRO A 189 -3.82 10.26 5.32
C PRO A 189 -3.74 11.66 5.94
N PRO A 190 -4.69 12.56 5.66
CA PRO A 190 -4.80 13.81 6.40
C PRO A 190 -4.66 13.52 7.89
N PRO A 191 -3.99 14.38 8.70
CA PRO A 191 -3.84 14.14 10.12
C PRO A 191 -5.22 13.87 10.73
N GLY A 192 -5.46 12.61 11.11
CA GLY A 192 -6.75 12.19 11.66
C GLY A 192 -7.49 11.07 10.92
N ASP A 193 -7.17 10.75 9.66
CA ASP A 193 -7.85 9.65 8.96
C ASP A 193 -7.29 8.29 9.40
N PRO A 194 -8.14 7.37 9.89
CA PRO A 194 -7.68 6.06 10.31
C PRO A 194 -7.17 5.19 9.16
N VAL A 195 -6.10 4.45 9.41
CA VAL A 195 -5.62 3.38 8.54
C VAL A 195 -6.14 2.04 9.07
N TRP A 196 -6.71 1.25 8.18
CA TRP A 196 -7.24 -0.07 8.41
C TRP A 196 -6.55 -1.06 7.46
N VAL A 197 -5.66 -1.94 7.96
CA VAL A 197 -4.75 -2.73 7.15
C VAL A 197 -4.73 -4.19 7.61
N GLY A 198 -4.65 -5.12 6.68
CA GLY A 198 -4.59 -6.53 7.05
C GLY A 198 -4.66 -7.49 5.86
N ALA A 199 -4.84 -8.77 6.18
CA ALA A 199 -5.08 -9.86 5.24
C ALA A 199 -5.80 -11.02 5.98
N GLY A 200 -6.22 -12.02 5.24
CA GLY A 200 -6.54 -13.36 5.74
C GLY A 200 -5.47 -14.37 5.34
N ASP A 201 -5.63 -15.61 5.79
CA ASP A 201 -4.83 -16.76 5.34
C ASP A 201 -3.33 -16.56 5.64
N ILE A 202 -2.99 -16.53 6.97
CA ILE A 202 -1.80 -15.85 7.44
C ILE A 202 -0.65 -16.81 7.75
N ALA A 203 -0.65 -17.42 8.94
CA ALA A 203 0.57 -18.00 9.50
C ALA A 203 0.63 -19.52 9.35
N ASP A 204 1.70 -20.00 8.79
CA ASP A 204 2.01 -21.43 8.68
C ASP A 204 3.50 -21.69 8.99
N SER A 205 4.00 -22.89 8.71
CA SER A 205 5.41 -23.24 8.87
C SER A 205 6.34 -22.60 7.83
N GLY A 206 5.81 -21.84 6.88
CA GLY A 206 6.57 -21.12 5.86
C GLY A 206 7.07 -19.76 6.34
N SER A 207 7.46 -18.91 5.40
CA SER A 207 8.00 -17.57 5.67
C SER A 207 7.11 -16.45 5.12
N GLY A 208 5.94 -16.78 4.57
CA GLY A 208 5.07 -15.80 3.93
C GLY A 208 4.49 -14.79 4.92
N ASP A 209 4.09 -15.26 6.09
CA ASP A 209 3.62 -14.47 7.22
C ASP A 209 4.68 -13.52 7.78
N THR A 210 5.95 -13.95 7.80
CA THR A 210 7.09 -13.09 8.15
C THR A 210 7.22 -11.92 7.18
N ALA A 211 7.10 -12.19 5.88
CA ALA A 211 7.20 -11.16 4.85
C ALA A 211 6.06 -10.13 4.94
N THR A 212 4.83 -10.58 5.19
CA THR A 212 3.68 -9.67 5.32
C THR A 212 3.64 -8.96 6.66
N ALA A 213 4.08 -9.59 7.74
CA ALA A 213 4.23 -8.94 9.05
C ALA A 213 5.26 -7.79 8.99
N ALA A 214 6.33 -7.93 8.20
CA ALA A 214 7.31 -6.85 7.96
C ALA A 214 6.69 -5.61 7.29
N LEU A 215 5.62 -5.77 6.49
CA LEU A 215 4.86 -4.65 5.95
C LEU A 215 4.13 -3.90 7.06
N LEU A 216 3.52 -4.64 8.00
CA LEU A 216 2.80 -4.06 9.13
C LEU A 216 3.71 -3.30 10.10
N ASP A 217 5.02 -3.63 10.17
CA ASP A 217 5.99 -2.87 10.97
C ASP A 217 6.08 -1.41 10.52
N ASN A 218 5.86 -1.17 9.21
CA ASN A 218 5.97 0.14 8.59
C ASN A 218 4.60 0.81 8.34
N ILE A 219 3.49 0.10 8.55
CA ILE A 219 2.13 0.63 8.35
C ILE A 219 1.46 0.77 9.72
N GLN A 220 1.26 2.00 10.16
CA GLN A 220 0.52 2.29 11.39
C GLN A 220 -0.99 2.12 11.18
N GLY A 221 -1.76 2.03 12.28
CA GLY A 221 -3.21 1.93 12.25
C GLY A 221 -3.74 0.62 12.83
N THR A 222 -5.02 0.37 12.65
CA THR A 222 -5.70 -0.86 13.11
C THR A 222 -5.44 -1.99 12.14
N VAL A 223 -4.96 -3.11 12.67
CA VAL A 223 -4.78 -4.36 11.91
C VAL A 223 -6.07 -5.18 11.99
N TRP A 224 -6.51 -5.73 10.86
CA TRP A 224 -7.60 -6.69 10.80
C TRP A 224 -7.10 -8.02 10.23
N THR A 225 -7.78 -9.11 10.57
CA THR A 225 -7.54 -10.42 9.95
C THR A 225 -8.84 -11.02 9.45
N ALA A 226 -8.87 -11.51 8.22
CA ALA A 226 -10.04 -12.12 7.59
C ALA A 226 -10.02 -13.64 7.71
N GLY A 227 -9.70 -14.16 8.90
CA GLY A 227 -9.71 -15.58 9.20
C GLY A 227 -8.51 -16.37 8.73
N ASP A 228 -8.48 -17.64 9.11
CA ASP A 228 -7.36 -18.55 8.97
C ASP A 228 -6.07 -17.91 9.47
N ASN A 229 -6.13 -17.54 10.75
CA ASN A 229 -5.03 -16.82 11.39
C ASN A 229 -3.78 -17.69 11.50
N VAL A 230 -3.97 -18.99 11.70
CA VAL A 230 -2.88 -19.96 11.74
C VAL A 230 -3.30 -21.32 11.16
N TYR A 231 -2.36 -21.96 10.49
CA TYR A 231 -2.50 -23.28 9.86
C TYR A 231 -1.75 -24.36 10.65
N THR A 232 -2.19 -25.68 10.59
CA THR A 232 -3.32 -26.15 9.78
C THR A 232 -4.61 -26.26 10.60
N ASN A 233 -4.50 -26.26 11.93
CA ASN A 233 -5.59 -26.67 12.82
C ASN A 233 -6.02 -25.58 13.83
N GLY A 234 -5.44 -24.41 13.82
CA GLY A 234 -5.78 -23.35 14.76
C GLY A 234 -5.47 -23.69 16.22
N THR A 235 -4.46 -24.54 16.47
CA THR A 235 -4.08 -24.96 17.81
C THR A 235 -3.32 -23.87 18.55
N ALA A 236 -3.33 -23.91 19.90
CA ALA A 236 -2.52 -23.00 20.72
C ALA A 236 -1.02 -23.10 20.40
N SER A 237 -0.54 -24.29 20.04
CA SER A 237 0.84 -24.52 19.62
C SER A 237 1.17 -23.82 18.31
N GLU A 238 0.28 -23.88 17.32
CA GLU A 238 0.47 -23.22 16.02
C GLU A 238 0.44 -21.69 16.19
N PHE A 239 -0.49 -21.16 17.01
CA PHE A 239 -0.48 -19.73 17.37
C PHE A 239 0.87 -19.31 18.00
N ALA A 240 1.39 -20.08 18.95
CA ALA A 240 2.65 -19.78 19.62
C ALA A 240 3.87 -19.87 18.69
N ASN A 241 3.86 -20.83 17.75
CA ASN A 241 5.02 -21.13 16.92
C ASN A 241 5.06 -20.31 15.60
N TYR A 242 3.91 -19.94 15.05
CA TYR A 242 3.82 -19.33 13.72
C TYR A 242 3.26 -17.90 13.78
N TYR A 243 2.11 -17.68 14.42
CA TYR A 243 1.48 -16.36 14.46
C TYR A 243 2.19 -15.39 15.41
N GLU A 244 2.50 -15.83 16.63
CA GLU A 244 3.10 -14.98 17.68
C GLU A 244 4.45 -14.35 17.25
N PRO A 245 5.40 -15.09 16.62
CA PRO A 245 6.66 -14.51 16.19
C PRO A 245 6.53 -13.50 15.04
N THR A 246 5.42 -13.52 14.29
CA THR A 246 5.20 -12.77 13.07
C THR A 246 4.14 -11.69 13.27
N TRP A 247 2.90 -11.96 12.94
CA TRP A 247 1.77 -11.03 13.12
C TRP A 247 1.44 -10.76 14.60
N GLY A 248 1.82 -11.66 15.52
CA GLY A 248 1.59 -11.52 16.94
C GLY A 248 2.18 -10.27 17.57
N ARG A 249 3.28 -9.73 17.04
CA ARG A 249 3.86 -8.46 17.50
C ARG A 249 2.94 -7.25 17.27
N HIS A 250 1.92 -7.41 16.42
CA HIS A 250 0.88 -6.39 16.17
C HIS A 250 -0.44 -6.67 16.91
N LYS A 251 -0.50 -7.72 17.74
CA LYS A 251 -1.70 -8.18 18.45
C LYS A 251 -2.44 -7.07 19.18
N ALA A 252 -1.73 -6.16 19.85
CA ALA A 252 -2.34 -5.07 20.60
C ALA A 252 -3.25 -4.14 19.77
N ARG A 253 -3.00 -4.05 18.46
CA ARG A 253 -3.80 -3.24 17.51
C ARG A 253 -4.61 -4.08 16.53
N THR A 254 -4.68 -5.41 16.76
CA THR A 254 -5.38 -6.36 15.88
C THR A 254 -6.84 -6.52 16.27
N LYS A 255 -7.70 -6.53 15.26
CA LYS A 255 -9.14 -6.83 15.31
C LYS A 255 -9.38 -8.11 14.47
N PRO A 256 -9.33 -9.31 15.08
CA PRO A 256 -9.35 -10.55 14.33
C PRO A 256 -10.77 -11.02 13.98
N SER A 257 -10.89 -11.77 12.86
CA SER A 257 -12.03 -12.64 12.54
C SER A 257 -11.54 -14.09 12.45
N PRO A 258 -12.34 -15.10 12.78
CA PRO A 258 -11.93 -16.49 12.66
C PRO A 258 -12.20 -17.07 11.27
N GLY A 259 -11.33 -18.00 10.82
CA GLY A 259 -11.52 -18.80 9.62
C GLY A 259 -11.80 -20.27 9.91
N ASN A 260 -11.94 -21.08 8.88
CA ASN A 260 -12.27 -22.51 9.06
C ASN A 260 -11.09 -23.31 9.65
N HIS A 261 -9.84 -22.91 9.36
CA HIS A 261 -8.68 -23.56 9.98
C HIS A 261 -8.59 -23.24 11.48
N ASP A 262 -8.98 -22.05 11.92
CA ASP A 262 -9.12 -21.73 13.35
C ASP A 262 -10.17 -22.64 14.04
N TYR A 263 -11.21 -23.07 13.31
CA TYR A 263 -12.28 -23.97 13.78
C TYR A 263 -11.95 -25.47 13.65
N ASN A 264 -10.84 -25.87 13.02
CA ASN A 264 -10.35 -27.25 13.05
C ASN A 264 -10.02 -27.68 14.48
N THR A 265 -9.58 -26.77 15.34
CA THR A 265 -9.61 -26.97 16.78
C THR A 265 -11.03 -26.70 17.30
N SER A 266 -11.61 -27.68 17.97
CA SER A 266 -13.01 -27.65 18.42
C SER A 266 -13.37 -26.36 19.13
N GLY A 267 -14.42 -25.69 18.66
CA GLY A 267 -14.88 -24.41 19.18
C GLY A 267 -13.89 -23.26 18.96
N ALA A 268 -12.94 -23.41 18.04
CA ALA A 268 -11.86 -22.45 17.77
C ALA A 268 -11.12 -22.02 19.07
N THR A 269 -10.92 -22.98 19.98
CA THR A 269 -10.37 -22.66 21.32
C THR A 269 -8.95 -22.08 21.26
N GLY A 270 -8.12 -22.47 20.28
CA GLY A 270 -6.79 -21.85 20.09
C GLY A 270 -6.92 -20.37 19.75
N TYR A 271 -7.79 -20.02 18.79
CA TYR A 271 -8.08 -18.64 18.37
C TYR A 271 -8.60 -17.79 19.55
N TYR A 272 -9.66 -18.24 20.21
CA TYR A 272 -10.25 -17.48 21.32
C TYR A 272 -9.32 -17.33 22.52
N ASN A 273 -8.55 -18.36 22.86
CA ASN A 273 -7.56 -18.28 23.94
C ASN A 273 -6.41 -17.34 23.57
N TYR A 274 -5.98 -17.34 22.31
CA TYR A 274 -4.91 -16.48 21.86
C TYR A 274 -5.33 -15.01 21.83
N PHE A 275 -6.42 -14.68 21.16
CA PHE A 275 -6.87 -13.28 21.02
C PHE A 275 -7.62 -12.74 22.24
N GLY A 276 -8.25 -13.61 23.04
CA GLY A 276 -9.01 -13.20 24.21
C GLY A 276 -10.12 -12.20 23.90
N ALA A 277 -10.15 -11.09 24.62
CA ALA A 277 -11.14 -10.02 24.41
C ALA A 277 -11.09 -9.36 23.01
N LEU A 278 -9.98 -9.46 22.30
CA LEU A 278 -9.86 -8.91 20.95
C LEU A 278 -10.73 -9.66 19.94
N ALA A 279 -11.06 -10.94 20.19
CA ALA A 279 -11.93 -11.76 19.35
C ALA A 279 -13.43 -11.45 19.54
N GLY A 280 -13.77 -10.39 20.26
CA GLY A 280 -15.14 -10.02 20.58
C GLY A 280 -15.71 -10.73 21.81
N PRO A 281 -16.98 -10.46 22.18
CA PRO A 281 -17.57 -10.99 23.37
C PRO A 281 -17.94 -12.48 23.25
N SER A 282 -17.70 -13.23 24.33
CA SER A 282 -18.30 -14.55 24.59
C SER A 282 -18.12 -15.59 23.50
N ASN A 283 -16.93 -15.67 22.87
CA ASN A 283 -16.59 -16.68 21.85
C ASN A 283 -17.57 -16.70 20.64
N ARG A 284 -18.20 -15.58 20.33
CA ARG A 284 -19.08 -15.46 19.16
C ARG A 284 -18.28 -15.23 17.87
N GLY A 285 -17.13 -14.54 17.97
CA GLY A 285 -16.27 -14.20 16.83
C GLY A 285 -16.88 -13.16 15.89
N TYR A 286 -17.95 -12.45 16.35
CA TYR A 286 -18.49 -11.29 15.64
C TYR A 286 -18.71 -10.13 16.63
N TYR A 287 -18.37 -8.93 16.17
CA TYR A 287 -18.41 -7.68 16.94
C TYR A 287 -18.25 -6.49 16.00
N SER A 288 -18.46 -5.28 16.51
CA SER A 288 -18.23 -4.04 15.76
C SER A 288 -17.38 -3.06 16.57
N TYR A 289 -16.81 -2.08 15.89
CA TYR A 289 -16.06 -0.97 16.44
C TYR A 289 -16.02 0.19 15.46
N ASP A 290 -15.76 1.39 15.97
CA ASP A 290 -15.67 2.58 15.12
C ASP A 290 -14.22 2.99 14.89
N LEU A 291 -13.92 3.45 13.68
CA LEU A 291 -12.66 4.10 13.30
C LEU A 291 -12.97 5.44 12.61
N GLY A 292 -12.82 6.54 13.34
CA GLY A 292 -13.21 7.86 12.82
C GLY A 292 -14.70 7.89 12.45
N ASN A 293 -15.00 8.16 11.20
CA ASN A 293 -16.37 8.20 10.65
C ASN A 293 -16.86 6.86 10.08
N TRP A 294 -16.14 5.79 10.37
CA TRP A 294 -16.44 4.46 9.87
C TRP A 294 -16.97 3.54 10.97
N HIS A 295 -17.99 2.79 10.65
CA HIS A 295 -18.47 1.65 11.42
C HIS A 295 -17.89 0.37 10.84
N ILE A 296 -17.12 -0.37 11.64
CA ILE A 296 -16.41 -1.57 11.17
C ILE A 296 -16.98 -2.80 11.85
N VAL A 297 -17.37 -3.80 11.05
CA VAL A 297 -18.02 -5.01 11.53
C VAL A 297 -17.18 -6.24 11.23
N SER A 298 -16.73 -6.95 12.26
CA SER A 298 -16.15 -8.30 12.17
C SER A 298 -17.27 -9.34 12.24
N LEU A 299 -17.30 -10.29 11.30
CA LEU A 299 -18.29 -11.37 11.27
C LEU A 299 -17.62 -12.74 11.32
N ASN A 300 -18.38 -13.75 11.72
CA ASN A 300 -17.92 -15.14 11.82
C ASN A 300 -18.65 -16.02 10.79
N SER A 301 -17.99 -16.36 9.72
CA SER A 301 -18.56 -17.21 8.68
C SER A 301 -18.45 -18.73 8.95
N ASN A 302 -18.10 -19.12 10.19
CA ASN A 302 -18.03 -20.54 10.61
C ASN A 302 -19.22 -20.96 11.49
N ILE A 303 -20.13 -20.04 11.80
CA ILE A 303 -21.35 -20.30 12.54
C ILE A 303 -22.57 -20.00 11.68
N SER A 304 -23.80 -20.16 12.19
CA SER A 304 -25.00 -19.90 11.42
C SER A 304 -25.07 -18.46 10.91
N MET A 305 -25.22 -18.31 9.61
CA MET A 305 -25.33 -17.03 8.87
C MET A 305 -26.71 -16.88 8.20
N SER A 306 -27.62 -17.83 8.40
CA SER A 306 -28.94 -17.80 7.78
C SER A 306 -29.73 -16.57 8.21
N ALA A 307 -30.65 -16.11 7.36
CA ALA A 307 -31.61 -15.07 7.72
C ALA A 307 -32.35 -15.46 9.00
N GLY A 308 -32.41 -14.54 9.95
CA GLY A 308 -32.98 -14.76 11.28
C GLY A 308 -32.05 -15.52 12.26
N SER A 309 -30.82 -15.86 11.90
CA SER A 309 -29.84 -16.37 12.86
C SER A 309 -29.43 -15.30 13.89
N ALA A 310 -28.91 -15.71 15.03
CA ALA A 310 -28.50 -14.79 16.08
C ALA A 310 -27.49 -13.74 15.57
N GLN A 311 -26.53 -14.14 14.72
CA GLN A 311 -25.55 -13.24 14.12
C GLN A 311 -26.19 -12.27 13.13
N GLU A 312 -27.08 -12.74 12.26
CA GLU A 312 -27.74 -11.88 11.25
C GLU A 312 -28.68 -10.87 11.92
N GLN A 313 -29.43 -11.28 12.94
CA GLN A 313 -30.27 -10.36 13.72
C GLN A 313 -29.44 -9.32 14.47
N TRP A 314 -28.33 -9.75 15.10
CA TRP A 314 -27.39 -8.83 15.74
C TRP A 314 -26.80 -7.83 14.74
N LEU A 315 -26.37 -8.30 13.56
CA LEU A 315 -25.81 -7.44 12.52
C LEU A 315 -26.81 -6.35 12.11
N ARG A 316 -28.07 -6.69 11.87
CA ARG A 316 -29.09 -5.70 11.52
C ARG A 316 -29.35 -4.69 12.64
N GLN A 317 -29.33 -5.14 13.90
CA GLN A 317 -29.50 -4.25 15.05
C GLN A 317 -28.31 -3.31 15.20
N ASP A 318 -27.11 -3.81 15.03
CA ASP A 318 -25.86 -3.07 15.09
C ASP A 318 -25.75 -2.01 13.99
N LEU A 319 -26.03 -2.39 12.75
CA LEU A 319 -26.10 -1.46 11.62
C LEU A 319 -27.18 -0.38 11.78
N ALA A 320 -28.36 -0.74 12.29
CA ALA A 320 -29.45 0.20 12.57
C ALA A 320 -29.09 1.20 13.68
N ALA A 321 -28.25 0.82 14.62
CA ALA A 321 -27.80 1.68 15.71
C ALA A 321 -26.62 2.60 15.32
N SER A 322 -25.91 2.28 14.25
CA SER A 322 -24.78 3.08 13.79
C SER A 322 -25.23 4.41 13.21
N THR A 323 -24.53 5.48 13.57
CA THR A 323 -24.72 6.82 13.00
C THR A 323 -23.57 7.23 12.09
N LYS A 324 -22.64 6.29 11.81
CA LYS A 324 -21.49 6.58 10.96
C LYS A 324 -21.88 6.62 9.48
N PRO A 325 -21.31 7.56 8.72
CA PRO A 325 -21.66 7.70 7.30
C PRO A 325 -21.11 6.56 6.43
N CYS A 326 -20.07 5.86 6.87
CA CYS A 326 -19.45 4.78 6.10
C CYS A 326 -19.40 3.48 6.91
N THR A 327 -19.56 2.34 6.23
CA THR A 327 -19.52 1.01 6.87
C THR A 327 -18.65 0.04 6.09
N ALA A 328 -17.75 -0.65 6.81
CA ALA A 328 -16.99 -1.78 6.29
C ALA A 328 -17.25 -3.04 7.11
N ALA A 329 -17.21 -4.20 6.46
CA ALA A 329 -17.30 -5.48 7.13
C ALA A 329 -16.24 -6.46 6.63
N TYR A 330 -15.85 -7.42 7.48
CA TYR A 330 -14.90 -8.46 7.11
C TYR A 330 -15.20 -9.78 7.80
N TRP A 331 -14.93 -10.85 7.07
CA TRP A 331 -15.04 -12.25 7.54
C TRP A 331 -14.24 -13.16 6.62
N HIS A 332 -14.27 -14.48 6.82
CA HIS A 332 -13.40 -15.38 6.09
C HIS A 332 -13.94 -15.81 4.72
N HIS A 333 -15.11 -16.46 4.63
CA HIS A 333 -15.62 -17.09 3.40
C HIS A 333 -16.25 -16.07 2.42
N PRO A 334 -15.72 -15.89 1.20
CA PRO A 334 -16.20 -14.88 0.26
C PRO A 334 -17.54 -15.29 -0.38
N LEU A 335 -18.47 -14.32 -0.54
CA LEU A 335 -19.65 -14.48 -1.37
C LEU A 335 -19.31 -14.45 -2.87
N PHE A 336 -18.30 -13.67 -3.23
CA PHE A 336 -17.82 -13.52 -4.60
C PHE A 336 -16.32 -13.80 -4.66
N THR A 337 -15.91 -14.70 -5.54
CA THR A 337 -14.51 -15.06 -5.78
C THR A 337 -14.36 -15.79 -7.10
N SER A 338 -13.24 -15.60 -7.78
CA SER A 338 -12.82 -16.37 -8.96
C SER A 338 -11.78 -17.44 -8.62
N GLY A 339 -11.55 -17.73 -7.34
CA GLY A 339 -10.58 -18.73 -6.89
C GLY A 339 -10.89 -20.13 -7.39
N ALA A 340 -9.86 -20.88 -7.77
CA ALA A 340 -10.00 -22.26 -8.26
C ALA A 340 -10.25 -23.28 -7.15
N ASN A 341 -9.76 -22.99 -5.93
CA ASN A 341 -9.77 -23.98 -4.84
C ASN A 341 -11.06 -23.96 -4.04
N HIS A 342 -11.64 -22.78 -3.83
CA HIS A 342 -12.86 -22.62 -3.06
C HIS A 342 -13.89 -21.82 -3.85
N ALA A 343 -15.08 -22.43 -4.03
CA ALA A 343 -16.19 -21.78 -4.70
C ALA A 343 -16.78 -20.63 -3.87
N PRO A 344 -17.52 -19.70 -4.50
CA PRO A 344 -18.29 -18.68 -3.79
C PRO A 344 -19.17 -19.26 -2.69
N SER A 345 -19.09 -18.73 -1.47
CA SER A 345 -19.89 -19.18 -0.33
C SER A 345 -21.24 -18.51 -0.29
N THR A 346 -22.26 -19.10 -0.93
CA THR A 346 -23.62 -18.54 -0.93
C THR A 346 -24.28 -18.51 0.45
N ALA A 347 -23.72 -19.25 1.44
CA ALA A 347 -24.17 -19.22 2.83
C ALA A 347 -23.95 -17.85 3.49
N THR A 348 -23.00 -17.05 3.01
CA THR A 348 -22.74 -15.68 3.52
C THR A 348 -23.69 -14.62 2.94
N ARG A 349 -24.51 -14.98 1.95
CA ARG A 349 -25.45 -14.05 1.30
C ARG A 349 -26.38 -13.31 2.28
N PRO A 350 -26.97 -13.94 3.32
CA PRO A 350 -27.83 -13.19 4.24
C PRO A 350 -27.10 -12.08 5.01
N LEU A 351 -25.81 -12.28 5.37
CA LEU A 351 -25.00 -11.26 5.98
C LEU A 351 -24.69 -10.13 5.00
N TYR A 352 -24.34 -10.49 3.77
CA TYR A 352 -24.09 -9.51 2.70
C TYR A 352 -25.36 -8.72 2.35
N GLN A 353 -26.55 -9.38 2.38
CA GLN A 353 -27.83 -8.73 2.18
C GLN A 353 -28.14 -7.71 3.29
N ALA A 354 -27.87 -8.07 4.55
CA ALA A 354 -28.04 -7.14 5.66
C ALA A 354 -27.14 -5.90 5.49
N LEU A 355 -25.88 -6.09 5.13
CA LEU A 355 -24.96 -4.99 4.85
C LEU A 355 -25.44 -4.10 3.70
N TYR A 356 -25.91 -4.70 2.61
CA TYR A 356 -26.47 -3.97 1.47
C TYR A 356 -27.73 -3.18 1.81
N ASP A 357 -28.63 -3.75 2.63
CA ASP A 357 -29.86 -3.10 3.08
C ASP A 357 -29.57 -1.82 3.90
N PHE A 358 -28.42 -1.78 4.57
CA PHE A 358 -27.96 -0.65 5.37
C PHE A 358 -26.84 0.18 4.70
N ASN A 359 -26.68 0.08 3.36
CA ASN A 359 -25.76 0.87 2.56
C ASN A 359 -24.29 0.73 3.00
N ALA A 360 -23.84 -0.47 3.32
CA ALA A 360 -22.43 -0.69 3.59
C ALA A 360 -21.57 -0.53 2.31
N ASP A 361 -20.36 -0.06 2.45
CA ASP A 361 -19.47 0.38 1.36
C ASP A 361 -18.45 -0.68 0.96
N VAL A 362 -17.91 -1.41 1.95
CA VAL A 362 -16.79 -2.33 1.76
C VAL A 362 -17.03 -3.67 2.46
N VAL A 363 -16.69 -4.74 1.75
CA VAL A 363 -16.56 -6.08 2.33
C VAL A 363 -15.19 -6.65 2.01
N VAL A 364 -14.48 -7.18 3.02
CA VAL A 364 -13.20 -7.85 2.86
C VAL A 364 -13.29 -9.29 3.36
N THR A 365 -12.76 -10.22 2.58
CA THR A 365 -12.77 -11.66 2.88
C THR A 365 -11.41 -12.29 2.61
N GLY A 366 -11.20 -13.53 3.07
CA GLY A 366 -10.04 -14.38 2.82
C GLY A 366 -10.40 -15.67 2.09
N HIS A 367 -9.93 -16.82 2.62
CA HIS A 367 -10.26 -18.20 2.23
C HIS A 367 -9.68 -18.65 0.89
N ASN A 368 -9.79 -17.87 -0.15
CA ASN A 368 -9.02 -18.08 -1.37
C ASN A 368 -7.70 -17.31 -1.27
N HIS A 369 -6.58 -18.03 -1.33
CA HIS A 369 -5.24 -17.47 -1.13
C HIS A 369 -4.82 -16.67 -2.38
N GLN A 370 -5.50 -15.54 -2.56
CA GLN A 370 -5.34 -14.64 -3.71
C GLN A 370 -5.75 -13.21 -3.33
N TYR A 371 -5.34 -12.26 -4.15
CA TYR A 371 -5.96 -10.94 -4.16
C TYR A 371 -6.98 -10.87 -5.30
N GLU A 372 -8.19 -10.41 -4.98
CA GLU A 372 -9.19 -10.12 -5.99
C GLU A 372 -10.05 -8.94 -5.54
N ARG A 373 -10.32 -8.00 -6.45
CA ARG A 373 -11.20 -6.86 -6.21
C ARG A 373 -12.34 -6.87 -7.21
N PHE A 374 -13.54 -6.66 -6.71
CA PHE A 374 -14.76 -6.55 -7.50
C PHE A 374 -15.25 -5.11 -7.59
N ALA A 375 -15.89 -4.76 -8.70
CA ALA A 375 -16.70 -3.57 -8.82
C ALA A 375 -17.84 -3.59 -7.78
N PRO A 376 -18.43 -2.43 -7.43
CA PRO A 376 -19.59 -2.40 -6.53
C PRO A 376 -20.74 -3.25 -7.06
N GLN A 377 -21.25 -4.16 -6.23
CA GLN A 377 -22.31 -5.09 -6.65
C GLN A 377 -23.33 -5.36 -5.54
N ASN A 378 -24.52 -5.73 -5.98
CA ASN A 378 -25.60 -6.14 -5.09
C ASN A 378 -25.42 -7.60 -4.60
N PRO A 379 -26.19 -8.09 -3.62
CA PRO A 379 -26.05 -9.45 -3.06
C PRO A 379 -26.23 -10.60 -4.07
N ASN A 380 -26.74 -10.33 -5.26
CA ASN A 380 -26.92 -11.31 -6.33
C ASN A 380 -25.79 -11.25 -7.39
N GLY A 381 -24.78 -10.39 -7.20
CA GLY A 381 -23.64 -10.24 -8.11
C GLY A 381 -23.93 -9.31 -9.29
N GLY A 382 -25.06 -8.61 -9.30
CA GLY A 382 -25.32 -7.57 -10.30
C GLY A 382 -24.50 -6.31 -10.02
N LEU A 383 -23.90 -5.72 -11.05
CA LEU A 383 -23.22 -4.42 -10.94
C LEU A 383 -24.20 -3.35 -10.43
N ASP A 384 -23.79 -2.61 -9.42
CA ASP A 384 -24.60 -1.55 -8.81
C ASP A 384 -23.68 -0.40 -8.36
N ASN A 385 -23.50 0.57 -9.23
CA ASN A 385 -22.61 1.71 -8.96
C ASN A 385 -23.24 2.74 -7.99
N SER A 386 -24.49 2.59 -7.62
CA SER A 386 -25.19 3.55 -6.76
C SER A 386 -25.24 3.12 -5.30
N ARG A 387 -25.35 1.81 -5.03
CA ARG A 387 -25.51 1.24 -3.69
C ARG A 387 -24.73 -0.06 -3.49
N GLY A 388 -24.01 -0.50 -4.50
CA GLY A 388 -23.30 -1.77 -4.48
C GLY A 388 -22.10 -1.73 -3.53
N ILE A 389 -21.85 -2.84 -2.87
CA ILE A 389 -20.71 -3.00 -1.96
C ILE A 389 -19.47 -3.38 -2.78
N ARG A 390 -18.36 -2.64 -2.59
CA ARG A 390 -17.07 -3.04 -3.15
C ARG A 390 -16.48 -4.17 -2.32
N SER A 391 -16.19 -5.29 -2.99
CA SER A 391 -15.69 -6.49 -2.30
C SER A 391 -14.24 -6.78 -2.65
N PHE A 392 -13.50 -7.24 -1.65
CA PHE A 392 -12.11 -7.69 -1.77
C PHE A 392 -11.98 -9.12 -1.23
N VAL A 393 -11.26 -9.97 -1.96
CA VAL A 393 -10.66 -11.19 -1.44
C VAL A 393 -9.19 -10.87 -1.16
N ALA A 394 -8.78 -10.93 0.08
CA ALA A 394 -7.46 -10.53 0.55
C ALA A 394 -6.77 -11.67 1.33
N GLY A 395 -6.74 -12.87 0.73
CA GLY A 395 -6.21 -14.10 1.32
C GLY A 395 -4.71 -14.32 1.06
N MET A 396 -3.89 -13.26 1.13
CA MET A 396 -2.45 -13.34 0.83
C MET A 396 -1.57 -13.02 2.02
N GLY A 397 -2.08 -13.25 3.24
CA GLY A 397 -1.39 -12.93 4.49
C GLY A 397 -0.12 -13.74 4.75
N GLY A 398 0.07 -14.88 4.06
CA GLY A 398 1.28 -15.68 4.23
C GLY A 398 1.19 -17.10 3.72
N ALA A 399 0.02 -17.72 3.75
CA ALA A 399 -0.19 -19.09 3.27
C ALA A 399 0.09 -19.26 1.77
N GLY A 400 0.22 -20.51 1.33
CA GLY A 400 0.52 -20.84 -0.07
C GLY A 400 -0.56 -20.37 -1.04
N ALA A 401 -0.16 -19.77 -2.17
CA ALA A 401 -1.09 -19.18 -3.13
C ALA A 401 -1.93 -20.21 -3.87
N TYR A 402 -3.17 -19.83 -4.21
CA TYR A 402 -4.08 -20.59 -5.08
C TYR A 402 -4.16 -19.95 -6.47
N GLY A 403 -4.66 -20.73 -7.45
CA GLY A 403 -4.93 -20.27 -8.81
C GLY A 403 -6.31 -19.65 -8.97
N PHE A 404 -6.54 -19.02 -10.12
CA PHE A 404 -7.87 -18.60 -10.55
C PHE A 404 -8.55 -19.71 -11.37
N GLY A 405 -9.85 -19.88 -11.15
CA GLY A 405 -10.75 -20.65 -11.99
C GLY A 405 -11.45 -19.76 -13.01
N THR A 406 -12.75 -19.97 -13.21
CA THR A 406 -13.55 -19.08 -14.07
C THR A 406 -13.69 -17.71 -13.43
N ILE A 407 -13.24 -16.68 -14.15
CA ILE A 407 -13.34 -15.31 -13.68
C ILE A 407 -14.81 -14.91 -13.59
N GLN A 408 -15.20 -14.45 -12.40
CA GLN A 408 -16.54 -14.01 -12.11
C GLN A 408 -16.83 -12.64 -12.75
N PRO A 409 -18.09 -12.35 -13.09
CA PRO A 409 -18.51 -10.99 -13.46
C PRO A 409 -18.08 -9.97 -12.42
N ASN A 410 -17.79 -8.74 -12.87
CA ASN A 410 -17.39 -7.61 -12.03
C ASN A 410 -16.02 -7.75 -11.32
N SER A 411 -15.26 -8.80 -11.57
CA SER A 411 -13.89 -8.93 -11.07
C SER A 411 -12.96 -7.99 -11.85
N GLU A 412 -12.38 -6.97 -11.17
CA GLU A 412 -11.62 -5.88 -11.79
C GLU A 412 -10.10 -6.07 -11.69
N ALA A 413 -9.61 -6.55 -10.55
CA ALA A 413 -8.18 -6.75 -10.29
C ALA A 413 -7.92 -8.10 -9.65
N ARG A 414 -6.82 -8.78 -10.01
CA ARG A 414 -6.50 -10.14 -9.55
C ARG A 414 -5.00 -10.38 -9.49
N ASN A 415 -4.56 -11.07 -8.44
CA ASN A 415 -3.18 -11.54 -8.31
C ASN A 415 -3.07 -12.78 -7.41
N THR A 416 -2.21 -13.73 -7.77
CA THR A 416 -1.85 -14.91 -6.97
C THR A 416 -0.34 -15.05 -6.74
N GLY A 417 0.46 -14.29 -7.47
CA GLY A 417 1.93 -14.39 -7.45
C GLY A 417 2.62 -13.54 -6.39
N THR A 418 1.86 -12.79 -5.61
CA THR A 418 2.39 -11.80 -4.67
C THR A 418 1.64 -11.87 -3.36
N ARG A 419 2.35 -12.12 -2.25
CA ARG A 419 1.82 -11.91 -0.91
C ARG A 419 1.80 -10.43 -0.57
N GLY A 420 0.97 -10.04 0.38
CA GLY A 420 0.87 -8.65 0.77
C GLY A 420 -0.26 -8.40 1.76
N VAL A 421 -0.52 -7.13 2.00
CA VAL A 421 -1.63 -6.67 2.82
C VAL A 421 -2.50 -5.69 2.05
N LEU A 422 -3.80 -5.72 2.30
CA LEU A 422 -4.72 -4.69 1.82
C LEU A 422 -4.79 -3.59 2.87
N LYS A 423 -4.42 -2.38 2.48
CA LYS A 423 -4.49 -1.16 3.29
C LYS A 423 -5.65 -0.31 2.80
N LEU A 424 -6.52 0.10 3.71
CA LEU A 424 -7.54 1.12 3.47
C LEU A 424 -7.22 2.36 4.32
N THR A 425 -7.35 3.53 3.71
CA THR A 425 -7.38 4.82 4.41
C THR A 425 -8.82 5.28 4.46
N LEU A 426 -9.34 5.46 5.67
CA LEU A 426 -10.77 5.68 5.93
C LEU A 426 -11.03 7.18 6.10
N HIS A 427 -11.41 7.86 5.02
CA HIS A 427 -11.78 9.28 5.04
C HIS A 427 -13.20 9.50 5.59
N ASN A 428 -13.61 10.74 5.73
CA ASN A 428 -14.90 11.08 6.31
C ASN A 428 -16.11 10.52 5.53
N ASN A 429 -16.03 10.49 4.19
CA ASN A 429 -17.09 10.02 3.30
C ASN A 429 -16.54 9.25 2.09
N SER A 430 -15.34 8.71 2.19
CA SER A 430 -14.69 7.96 1.12
C SER A 430 -13.58 7.08 1.70
N PHE A 431 -13.03 6.21 0.89
CA PHE A 431 -11.83 5.45 1.26
C PHE A 431 -10.90 5.27 0.07
N ASP A 432 -9.61 5.20 0.39
CA ASP A 432 -8.60 4.73 -0.54
C ASP A 432 -8.28 3.28 -0.22
N TRP A 433 -7.99 2.47 -1.25
CA TRP A 433 -7.40 1.15 -1.09
C TRP A 433 -6.05 1.07 -1.75
N GLN A 434 -5.19 0.27 -1.16
CA GLN A 434 -3.89 -0.07 -1.70
C GLN A 434 -3.53 -1.51 -1.35
N PHE A 435 -3.27 -2.34 -2.35
CA PHE A 435 -2.56 -3.59 -2.15
C PHE A 435 -1.08 -3.29 -2.00
N VAL A 436 -0.52 -3.60 -0.83
CA VAL A 436 0.90 -3.40 -0.51
C VAL A 436 1.62 -4.74 -0.62
N PRO A 437 2.48 -4.93 -1.62
CA PRO A 437 3.17 -6.19 -1.86
C PRO A 437 4.31 -6.46 -0.86
N GLU A 438 4.62 -7.73 -0.65
CA GLU A 438 5.85 -8.14 0.03
C GLU A 438 7.11 -7.62 -0.68
N ALA A 439 8.21 -7.49 0.05
CA ALA A 439 9.46 -6.97 -0.48
C ALA A 439 9.93 -7.73 -1.75
N GLY A 440 10.37 -6.99 -2.75
CA GLY A 440 10.84 -7.55 -4.02
C GLY A 440 9.73 -7.90 -5.03
N LYS A 441 8.46 -7.66 -4.69
CA LYS A 441 7.33 -7.81 -5.62
C LYS A 441 6.81 -6.45 -6.08
N THR A 442 6.24 -6.42 -7.28
CA THR A 442 5.83 -5.17 -7.95
C THR A 442 4.34 -5.05 -8.20
N TYR A 443 3.56 -6.14 -8.00
CA TYR A 443 2.12 -6.04 -8.19
C TYR A 443 1.51 -5.11 -7.14
N THR A 444 0.70 -4.16 -7.59
CA THR A 444 -0.12 -3.30 -6.73
C THR A 444 -1.47 -3.07 -7.38
N ASP A 445 -2.47 -2.76 -6.59
CA ASP A 445 -3.78 -2.28 -7.03
C ASP A 445 -4.20 -1.19 -6.05
N SER A 446 -4.66 -0.06 -6.56
CA SER A 446 -5.05 1.07 -5.73
C SER A 446 -6.16 1.88 -6.37
N GLY A 447 -6.88 2.62 -5.57
CA GLY A 447 -7.92 3.54 -6.03
C GLY A 447 -8.64 4.19 -4.87
N THR A 448 -9.65 4.98 -5.21
CA THR A 448 -10.50 5.74 -4.29
C THR A 448 -11.96 5.55 -4.67
N THR A 449 -12.86 5.49 -3.68
CA THR A 449 -14.29 5.56 -3.91
C THR A 449 -15.00 6.28 -2.75
N ASN A 450 -16.12 6.90 -3.03
CA ASN A 450 -16.96 7.53 -2.00
C ASN A 450 -17.82 6.48 -1.28
N CYS A 451 -18.19 6.78 -0.04
CA CYS A 451 -19.26 6.07 0.65
C CYS A 451 -20.64 6.44 0.04
N HIS A 452 -21.65 5.60 0.30
CA HIS A 452 -23.03 5.79 -0.17
C HIS A 452 -23.78 6.88 0.57
#